data_da4fbfeef3f4fdc7f5f33234c67c5539
#
_entry.id   da4fbfeef3f4fdc7f5f33234c67c5539
#
_cell.length_a   1.000
_cell.length_b   1.000
_cell.length_c   1.000
_cell.angle_alpha   90.00
_cell.angle_beta   90.00
_cell.angle_gamma   90.00
#
_symmetry.space_group_name_H-M   'P 1'
#
loop_
_entity.id
_entity.type
_entity.pdbx_description
1 polymer ?
#
loop_
_entity_poly.entity_id
_entity_poly.type
_entity_poly.pdbx_seq_one_letter_code
_entity_poly.pdbx_strand_id
1 'polypeptide(L)'
;MSGKAPKRKGDGYERELAKYFNKIVFDSEDLVQRAPLSGGGSVKSSGGSDLKNTPHIYVEAKRTEKFQIHQSVAQVRENIEISKSHAMPVVITRRNRQETGDSLCVIKLDDFLKLYKLLLKSNETEK
;
A
#
# COMPACT_ATOMS: atom_id res chain seq x y z
N MET A 1 6.93 12.74 -24.67
CA MET A 1 7.32 11.40 -24.28
C MET A 1 7.74 11.31 -22.86
N SER A 2 8.30 12.38 -22.35
CA SER A 2 8.75 12.40 -20.97
C SER A 2 7.62 12.20 -19.96
N GLY A 3 6.41 12.60 -20.32
CA GLY A 3 5.29 12.46 -19.41
C GLY A 3 4.90 11.04 -19.06
N LYS A 4 5.28 10.07 -19.89
CA LYS A 4 4.92 8.68 -19.63
C LYS A 4 5.85 7.99 -18.64
N ALA A 5 7.08 8.45 -18.51
CA ALA A 5 8.06 7.77 -17.67
C ALA A 5 7.67 7.74 -16.18
N PRO A 6 7.25 8.87 -15.57
CA PRO A 6 6.84 8.83 -14.17
C PRO A 6 5.63 7.92 -13.94
N LYS A 7 4.68 7.92 -14.88
CA LYS A 7 3.50 7.08 -14.75
C LYS A 7 3.87 5.60 -14.82
N ARG A 8 4.73 5.23 -15.76
CA ARG A 8 5.18 3.84 -15.88
C ARG A 8 5.89 3.38 -14.62
N LYS A 9 6.69 4.28 -14.04
CA LYS A 9 7.43 3.95 -12.83
C LYS A 9 6.48 3.63 -11.68
N GLY A 10 5.46 4.44 -11.51
CA GLY A 10 4.46 4.20 -10.48
C GLY A 10 3.68 2.93 -10.71
N ASP A 11 3.22 2.73 -11.94
CA ASP A 11 2.46 1.54 -12.30
C ASP A 11 3.31 0.28 -12.10
N GLY A 12 4.58 0.34 -12.46
CA GLY A 12 5.48 -0.78 -12.29
C GLY A 12 5.64 -1.17 -10.84
N TYR A 13 5.77 -0.19 -9.96
CA TYR A 13 5.93 -0.45 -8.54
C TYR A 13 4.69 -1.10 -7.95
N GLU A 14 3.51 -0.62 -8.32
CA GLU A 14 2.27 -1.21 -7.85
C GLU A 14 2.16 -2.68 -8.27
N ARG A 15 2.56 -2.99 -9.48
CA ARG A 15 2.57 -4.39 -9.95
C ARG A 15 3.58 -5.23 -9.19
N GLU A 16 4.75 -4.69 -8.94
CA GLU A 16 5.76 -5.40 -8.15
C GLU A 16 5.25 -5.71 -6.75
N LEU A 17 4.60 -4.73 -6.12
CA LEU A 17 4.02 -4.93 -4.80
C LEU A 17 2.95 -6.00 -4.83
N ALA A 18 2.07 -5.97 -5.83
CA ALA A 18 1.01 -6.97 -5.94
C ALA A 18 1.60 -8.36 -6.04
N LYS A 19 2.62 -8.54 -6.87
CA LYS A 19 3.29 -9.83 -7.01
C LYS A 19 3.93 -10.28 -5.70
N TYR A 20 4.55 -9.35 -4.99
CA TYR A 20 5.21 -9.67 -3.74
C TYR A 20 4.21 -10.08 -2.66
N PHE A 21 3.09 -9.36 -2.55
CA PHE A 21 2.03 -9.73 -1.64
C PHE A 21 1.51 -11.13 -1.94
N ASN A 22 1.30 -11.42 -3.23
CA ASN A 22 0.82 -12.74 -3.62
C ASN A 22 1.79 -13.85 -3.24
N LYS A 23 3.07 -13.59 -3.43
CA LYS A 23 4.10 -14.58 -3.13
C LYS A 23 4.25 -14.83 -1.64
N ILE A 24 4.29 -13.75 -0.85
CA ILE A 24 4.63 -13.86 0.56
C ILE A 24 3.41 -14.18 1.43
N VAL A 25 2.25 -13.63 1.10
CA VAL A 25 1.09 -13.70 1.99
C VAL A 25 0.07 -14.73 1.52
N PHE A 26 -0.23 -14.75 0.23
CA PHE A 26 -1.38 -15.49 -0.27
C PHE A 26 -1.02 -16.76 -1.04
N ASP A 27 0.25 -16.98 -1.31
CA ASP A 27 0.69 -18.13 -2.10
C ASP A 27 -0.14 -18.25 -3.38
N SER A 28 -0.28 -17.14 -4.09
CA SER A 28 -1.10 -17.04 -5.28
C SER A 28 -0.32 -16.25 -6.34
N GLU A 29 -0.75 -16.38 -7.59
CA GLU A 29 -0.12 -15.63 -8.67
C GLU A 29 -0.84 -14.33 -8.98
N ASP A 30 -2.14 -14.27 -8.72
CA ASP A 30 -2.93 -13.14 -9.21
C ASP A 30 -4.03 -12.66 -8.29
N LEU A 31 -4.02 -13.03 -7.02
CA LEU A 31 -5.08 -12.59 -6.10
C LEU A 31 -5.02 -11.08 -5.90
N VAL A 32 -3.87 -10.58 -5.45
CA VAL A 32 -3.67 -9.14 -5.29
C VAL A 32 -3.30 -8.55 -6.64
N GLN A 33 -3.93 -7.47 -6.99
CA GLN A 33 -3.71 -6.82 -8.26
C GLN A 33 -3.64 -5.32 -8.07
N ARG A 34 -2.94 -4.68 -9.00
CA ARG A 34 -2.94 -3.24 -9.08
C ARG A 34 -4.36 -2.75 -9.36
N ALA A 35 -4.81 -1.75 -8.62
CA ALA A 35 -6.13 -1.19 -8.86
C ALA A 35 -6.13 -0.42 -10.18
N PRO A 36 -7.18 -0.55 -10.98
CA PRO A 36 -7.25 0.19 -12.24
C PRO A 36 -7.33 1.69 -11.99
N LEU A 37 -6.51 2.44 -12.71
CA LEU A 37 -6.52 3.88 -12.68
C LEU A 37 -7.19 4.36 -13.95
N SER A 38 -8.49 4.44 -13.93
CA SER A 38 -9.19 4.88 -15.10
C SER A 38 -9.45 6.38 -15.00
N GLY A 39 -9.07 7.07 -16.04
CA GLY A 39 -9.53 8.44 -16.22
C GLY A 39 -9.15 9.40 -15.09
N GLY A 40 -7.90 9.74 -15.03
CA GLY A 40 -7.53 10.94 -14.32
C GLY A 40 -7.99 11.07 -12.89
N GLY A 41 -7.92 10.04 -12.15
CA GLY A 41 -8.10 10.19 -10.72
C GLY A 41 -9.50 10.02 -10.19
N SER A 42 -10.46 9.69 -11.03
CA SER A 42 -11.80 9.44 -10.51
C SER A 42 -11.80 8.28 -9.50
N VAL A 43 -10.94 7.33 -9.72
CA VAL A 43 -10.78 6.23 -8.76
C VAL A 43 -10.24 6.75 -7.45
N LYS A 44 -9.27 7.66 -7.50
CA LYS A 44 -8.73 8.26 -6.31
C LYS A 44 -9.75 9.10 -5.58
N SER A 45 -10.57 9.83 -6.31
CA SER A 45 -11.56 10.66 -5.67
C SER A 45 -12.63 9.84 -4.97
N SER A 46 -12.81 8.59 -5.37
CA SER A 46 -13.69 7.68 -4.64
C SER A 46 -12.96 6.91 -3.54
N GLY A 47 -11.68 7.23 -3.32
CA GLY A 47 -10.94 6.67 -2.22
C GLY A 47 -10.35 5.29 -2.46
N GLY A 48 -10.08 4.96 -3.71
CA GLY A 48 -9.55 3.63 -4.03
C GLY A 48 -8.11 3.41 -3.56
N SER A 49 -7.85 2.22 -3.03
CA SER A 49 -6.50 1.76 -2.71
C SER A 49 -5.72 1.53 -4.00
N ASP A 50 -4.40 1.62 -3.94
CA ASP A 50 -3.55 1.34 -5.09
C ASP A 50 -3.49 -0.15 -5.42
N LEU A 51 -3.73 -1.00 -4.44
CA LEU A 51 -3.85 -2.45 -4.65
C LEU A 51 -5.26 -2.88 -4.27
N LYS A 52 -5.78 -3.88 -4.98
CA LYS A 52 -7.07 -4.46 -4.62
C LYS A 52 -6.87 -5.88 -4.11
N ASN A 53 -7.86 -6.32 -3.34
CA ASN A 53 -7.88 -7.65 -2.74
C ASN A 53 -6.85 -7.81 -1.62
N THR A 54 -6.61 -6.71 -0.89
CA THR A 54 -5.80 -6.74 0.33
C THR A 54 -6.74 -6.49 1.51
N PRO A 55 -7.32 -7.56 2.08
CA PRO A 55 -8.28 -7.37 3.17
C PRO A 55 -7.67 -6.61 4.33
N HIS A 56 -8.46 -5.74 4.94
CA HIS A 56 -8.12 -5.01 6.18
C HIS A 56 -7.10 -3.91 6.02
N ILE A 57 -6.46 -3.76 4.88
CA ILE A 57 -5.50 -2.67 4.69
C ILE A 57 -5.83 -1.86 3.44
N TYR A 58 -5.44 -0.60 3.48
CA TYR A 58 -5.59 0.33 2.37
C TYR A 58 -4.19 0.77 1.98
N VAL A 59 -3.73 0.38 0.81
CA VAL A 59 -2.35 0.57 0.40
C VAL A 59 -2.19 1.80 -0.48
N GLU A 60 -1.26 2.64 -0.12
CA GLU A 60 -0.81 3.75 -0.95
C GLU A 60 0.66 3.51 -1.29
N ALA A 61 0.96 3.30 -2.55
CA ALA A 61 2.32 2.99 -3.00
C ALA A 61 3.00 4.26 -3.51
N LYS A 62 4.20 4.52 -3.03
CA LYS A 62 4.98 5.69 -3.43
C LYS A 62 6.38 5.25 -3.83
N ARG A 63 6.77 5.54 -5.06
CA ARG A 63 8.13 5.30 -5.50
C ARG A 63 8.75 6.64 -5.88
N THR A 64 9.41 7.24 -4.92
CA THR A 64 9.99 8.57 -5.10
C THR A 64 11.25 8.71 -4.27
N GLU A 65 12.21 9.45 -4.79
CA GLU A 65 13.43 9.74 -4.05
C GLU A 65 13.20 10.75 -2.93
N LYS A 66 12.18 11.59 -3.09
CA LYS A 66 11.82 12.56 -2.06
C LYS A 66 10.46 12.22 -1.52
N PHE A 67 10.45 11.53 -0.38
CA PHE A 67 9.22 11.06 0.23
C PHE A 67 8.78 12.00 1.33
N GLN A 68 7.56 12.50 1.23
CA GLN A 68 6.98 13.35 2.25
C GLN A 68 5.99 12.54 3.08
N ILE A 69 6.48 12.04 4.19
CA ILE A 69 5.77 11.06 5.00
C ILE A 69 4.42 11.58 5.47
N HIS A 70 4.41 12.72 6.13
CA HIS A 70 3.18 13.22 6.75
C HIS A 70 2.13 13.59 5.71
N GLN A 71 2.58 14.14 4.59
CA GLN A 71 1.67 14.50 3.52
C GLN A 71 1.02 13.25 2.90
N SER A 72 1.81 12.21 2.70
CA SER A 72 1.28 10.96 2.13
C SER A 72 0.30 10.30 3.06
N VAL A 73 0.60 10.26 4.36
CA VAL A 73 -0.31 9.67 5.34
C VAL A 73 -1.61 10.47 5.42
N ALA A 74 -1.52 11.79 5.38
CA ALA A 74 -2.70 12.64 5.42
C ALA A 74 -3.60 12.38 4.20
N GLN A 75 -3.00 12.22 3.04
CA GLN A 75 -3.77 11.96 1.82
C GLN A 75 -4.51 10.62 1.91
N VAL A 76 -3.85 9.60 2.40
CA VAL A 76 -4.48 8.29 2.54
C VAL A 76 -5.64 8.34 3.52
N ARG A 77 -5.46 9.03 4.64
CA ARG A 77 -6.52 9.18 5.64
C ARG A 77 -7.73 9.89 5.04
N GLU A 78 -7.50 10.94 4.26
CA GLU A 78 -8.58 11.64 3.59
C GLU A 78 -9.34 10.73 2.63
N ASN A 79 -8.61 9.94 1.85
CA ASN A 79 -9.23 9.00 0.91
C ASN A 79 -10.07 7.96 1.63
N ILE A 80 -9.60 7.50 2.78
CA ILE A 80 -10.35 6.53 3.57
C ILE A 80 -11.64 7.14 4.09
N GLU A 81 -11.60 8.39 4.54
CA GLU A 81 -12.82 9.07 4.98
C GLU A 81 -13.83 9.21 3.84
N ILE A 82 -13.35 9.57 2.65
CA ILE A 82 -14.22 9.71 1.49
C ILE A 82 -14.90 8.38 1.17
N SER A 83 -14.16 7.29 1.21
CA SER A 83 -14.69 5.97 0.87
C SER A 83 -15.40 5.29 2.04
N LYS A 84 -15.35 5.89 3.22
CA LYS A 84 -15.90 5.31 4.46
C LYS A 84 -15.35 3.92 4.74
N SER A 85 -14.09 3.72 4.41
CA SER A 85 -13.43 2.45 4.63
C SER A 85 -12.99 2.31 6.08
N HIS A 86 -13.02 1.09 6.60
CA HIS A 86 -12.47 0.78 7.92
C HIS A 86 -11.10 0.13 7.84
N ALA A 87 -10.53 0.09 6.64
CA ALA A 87 -9.23 -0.52 6.43
C ALA A 87 -8.11 0.33 7.04
N MET A 88 -7.04 -0.34 7.46
CA MET A 88 -5.86 0.31 8.00
C MET A 88 -5.07 0.97 6.86
N PRO A 89 -4.77 2.27 6.95
CA PRO A 89 -3.96 2.91 5.93
C PRO A 89 -2.50 2.50 6.04
N VAL A 90 -1.91 2.13 4.92
CA VAL A 90 -0.50 1.74 4.85
C VAL A 90 0.12 2.45 3.67
N VAL A 91 1.14 3.26 3.91
CA VAL A 91 1.92 3.87 2.83
C VAL A 91 3.17 3.03 2.65
N ILE A 92 3.35 2.50 1.46
CA ILE A 92 4.52 1.68 1.14
C ILE A 92 5.38 2.45 0.15
N THR A 93 6.65 2.64 0.49
CA THR A 93 7.54 3.44 -0.33
C THR A 93 8.88 2.76 -0.52
N ARG A 94 9.47 2.98 -1.69
CA ARG A 94 10.77 2.43 -2.02
C ARG A 94 11.55 3.45 -2.83
N ARG A 95 12.83 3.56 -2.55
CA ARG A 95 13.74 4.35 -3.36
C ARG A 95 14.26 3.53 -4.53
N ASN A 96 14.87 4.19 -5.48
CA ASN A 96 15.52 3.50 -6.59
C ASN A 96 16.60 2.55 -6.07
N ARG A 97 16.80 1.45 -6.77
CA ARG A 97 17.83 0.47 -6.47
C ARG A 97 17.61 -0.33 -5.19
N GLN A 98 16.45 -0.22 -4.58
CA GLN A 98 16.08 -1.08 -3.47
C GLN A 98 15.22 -2.22 -4.00
N GLU A 99 15.32 -3.37 -3.37
CA GLU A 99 14.45 -4.48 -3.70
C GLU A 99 13.06 -4.26 -3.09
N THR A 100 12.07 -4.89 -3.65
CA THR A 100 10.70 -4.72 -3.19
C THR A 100 10.54 -5.04 -1.71
N GLY A 101 11.21 -6.08 -1.25
CA GLY A 101 11.14 -6.47 0.15
C GLY A 101 11.77 -5.47 1.10
N ASP A 102 12.60 -4.57 0.58
CA ASP A 102 13.22 -3.52 1.39
C ASP A 102 12.39 -2.24 1.42
N SER A 103 11.23 -2.24 0.80
CA SER A 103 10.32 -1.11 0.90
C SER A 103 9.97 -0.85 2.36
N LEU A 104 9.71 0.41 2.66
CA LEU A 104 9.30 0.80 4.01
C LEU A 104 7.78 0.93 4.07
N CYS A 105 7.22 0.51 5.19
CA CYS A 105 5.79 0.68 5.44
C CYS A 105 5.60 1.74 6.51
N VAL A 106 4.78 2.74 6.22
CA VAL A 106 4.46 3.80 7.17
C VAL A 106 3.03 3.61 7.61
N ILE A 107 2.84 3.35 8.89
CA ILE A 107 1.51 3.22 9.49
C ILE A 107 1.48 4.05 10.77
N LYS A 108 0.27 4.37 11.23
CA LYS A 108 0.15 5.10 12.47
C LYS A 108 0.59 4.25 13.65
N LEU A 109 1.10 4.89 14.69
CA LEU A 109 1.51 4.18 15.88
C LEU A 109 0.40 3.32 16.47
N ASP A 110 -0.82 3.88 16.54
CA ASP A 110 -1.95 3.11 17.08
C ASP A 110 -2.20 1.85 16.27
N ASP A 111 -2.07 1.93 14.95
CA ASP A 111 -2.27 0.76 14.10
C ASP A 111 -1.15 -0.26 14.28
N PHE A 112 0.08 0.21 14.40
CA PHE A 112 1.20 -0.67 14.66
C PHE A 112 1.03 -1.40 15.99
N LEU A 113 0.57 -0.69 17.01
CA LEU A 113 0.38 -1.30 18.32
C LEU A 113 -0.70 -2.37 18.30
N LYS A 114 -1.73 -2.20 17.48
CA LYS A 114 -2.73 -3.25 17.27
C LYS A 114 -2.10 -4.50 16.68
N LEU A 115 -1.23 -4.32 15.68
CA LEU A 115 -0.54 -5.45 15.07
C LEU A 115 0.40 -6.13 16.06
N TYR A 116 1.12 -5.35 16.84
CA TYR A 116 2.03 -5.88 17.83
C TYR A 116 1.29 -6.69 18.90
N LYS A 117 0.14 -6.18 19.33
CA LYS A 117 -0.69 -6.90 20.28
C LYS A 117 -1.14 -8.25 19.73
N LEU A 118 -1.53 -8.29 18.46
CA LEU A 118 -1.90 -9.53 17.80
C LEU A 118 -0.72 -10.50 17.72
N LEU A 119 0.46 -9.98 17.44
CA LEU A 119 1.67 -10.80 17.36
C LEU A 119 1.97 -11.44 18.72
N LEU A 120 1.85 -10.68 19.80
CA LEU A 120 2.08 -11.22 21.14
C LEU A 120 1.07 -12.31 21.49
N LYS A 121 -0.18 -12.12 21.14
CA LYS A 121 -1.22 -13.14 21.37
C LYS A 121 -0.94 -14.41 20.57
N SER A 122 -0.49 -14.26 19.34
CA SER A 122 -0.17 -15.41 18.50
C SER A 122 0.96 -16.22 19.11
N ASN A 123 2.00 -15.56 19.61
CA ASN A 123 3.11 -16.25 20.24
C ASN A 123 2.68 -16.96 21.53
N GLU A 124 1.76 -16.39 22.27
CA GLU A 124 1.24 -17.04 23.48
C GLU A 124 0.50 -18.32 23.15
N THR A 125 -0.33 -18.29 22.07
CA THR A 125 -1.10 -19.47 21.72
C THR A 125 -0.26 -20.58 21.14
N GLU A 126 0.91 -20.26 20.61
CA GLU A 126 1.82 -21.27 20.08
C GLU A 126 2.56 -22.01 21.17
N LYS A 127 2.60 -21.46 22.36
CA LYS A 127 3.24 -22.11 23.50
C LYS A 127 2.26 -23.05 24.17
#